data_30cbd9bcfd45527f7b4564d60edd18ba
#
_entry.id   30cbd9bcfd45527f7b4564d60edd18ba
#
_cell.length_a   1.000
_cell.length_b   1.000
_cell.length_c   1.000
_cell.angle_alpha   90.00
_cell.angle_beta   90.00
_cell.angle_gamma   90.00
#
_symmetry.space_group_name_H-M   'P 1'
#
loop_
_entity.id
_entity.type
_entity.pdbx_description
1 polymer ?
#
loop_
_entity_poly.entity_id
_entity_poly.type
_entity_poly.pdbx_seq_one_letter_code
_entity_poly.pdbx_strand_id
1 'polypeptide(L)'
;MITRKIVGSRMSKIVEHNGVIYFAGIVPNDKTLDVKGQTLDVLNIAKELFEEANTDKENILRAEIYLKNIDRDFTDFNEIWDNWVSKENPPARACVEANMSTPQTL
;
A
#
# COMPACT_ATOMS: atom_id res chain seq x y z
N MET A 1 -4.88 12.68 -21.32
CA MET A 1 -3.48 12.98 -20.92
C MET A 1 -3.09 12.14 -19.72
N ILE A 2 -1.85 11.71 -19.64
CA ILE A 2 -1.34 10.95 -18.52
C ILE A 2 -0.45 11.87 -17.69
N THR A 3 -0.73 11.97 -16.40
CA THR A 3 0.08 12.76 -15.45
C THR A 3 0.90 11.82 -14.59
N ARG A 4 2.19 12.12 -14.44
CA ARG A 4 3.11 11.32 -13.63
C ARG A 4 3.77 12.18 -12.58
N LYS A 5 3.91 11.64 -11.36
CA LYS A 5 4.58 12.31 -10.24
C LYS A 5 5.59 11.38 -9.61
N ILE A 6 6.61 11.99 -9.00
CA ILE A 6 7.72 11.28 -8.35
C ILE A 6 8.33 10.28 -9.33
N VAL A 7 8.80 10.83 -10.46
CA VAL A 7 9.33 10.05 -11.59
C VAL A 7 10.78 9.69 -11.32
N GLY A 8 11.07 8.40 -11.36
CA GLY A 8 12.45 7.89 -11.26
C GLY A 8 12.88 7.29 -12.60
N SER A 9 14.09 6.73 -12.63
CA SER A 9 14.64 6.12 -13.85
C SER A 9 13.91 4.83 -14.23
N ARG A 10 13.29 4.16 -13.29
CA ARG A 10 12.65 2.86 -13.50
C ARG A 10 11.13 2.94 -13.52
N MET A 11 10.56 3.84 -12.71
CA MET A 11 9.12 3.93 -12.56
C MET A 11 8.70 5.31 -12.08
N SER A 12 7.40 5.60 -12.22
CA SER A 12 6.74 6.71 -11.53
C SER A 12 5.99 6.14 -10.33
N LYS A 13 6.03 6.82 -9.20
CA LYS A 13 5.29 6.37 -8.01
C LYS A 13 3.80 6.65 -8.13
N ILE A 14 3.43 7.68 -8.88
CA ILE A 14 2.04 8.09 -9.07
C ILE A 14 1.80 8.30 -10.56
N VAL A 15 0.76 7.67 -11.09
CA VAL A 15 0.30 7.88 -12.47
C VAL A 15 -1.20 8.12 -12.44
N GLU A 16 -1.64 9.19 -13.07
CA GLU A 16 -3.07 9.52 -13.16
C GLU A 16 -3.51 9.55 -14.63
N HIS A 17 -4.64 8.91 -14.91
CA HIS A 17 -5.23 8.88 -16.24
C HIS A 17 -6.75 8.74 -16.09
N ASN A 18 -7.49 9.64 -16.75
CA ASN A 18 -8.96 9.64 -16.77
C ASN A 18 -9.58 9.61 -15.36
N GLY A 19 -9.00 10.35 -14.43
CA GLY A 19 -9.51 10.45 -13.06
C GLY A 19 -9.15 9.26 -12.17
N VAL A 20 -8.43 8.27 -12.67
CA VAL A 20 -7.96 7.14 -11.88
C VAL A 20 -6.48 7.31 -11.59
N ILE A 21 -6.10 7.08 -10.32
CA ILE A 21 -4.72 7.21 -9.86
C ILE A 21 -4.17 5.83 -9.57
N TYR A 22 -2.99 5.54 -10.12
CA TYR A 22 -2.28 4.29 -9.92
C TYR A 22 -1.02 4.57 -9.11
N PHE A 23 -0.79 3.78 -8.07
CA PHE A 23 0.41 3.90 -7.24
C PHE A 23 1.32 2.70 -7.49
N ALA A 24 2.63 2.96 -7.54
CA ALA A 24 3.61 1.89 -7.55
C ALA A 24 3.55 1.10 -6.24
N GLY A 25 4.13 -0.08 -6.22
CA GLY A 25 4.17 -0.89 -5.01
C GLY A 25 4.84 -0.15 -3.86
N ILE A 26 4.28 -0.30 -2.66
CA ILE A 26 4.76 0.35 -1.45
C ILE A 26 5.38 -0.72 -0.55
N VAL A 27 6.60 -0.46 -0.10
CA VAL A 27 7.31 -1.33 0.84
C VAL A 27 7.65 -0.52 2.10
N PRO A 28 7.80 -1.16 3.26
CA PRO A 28 8.13 -0.42 4.48
C PRO A 28 9.53 0.20 4.41
N ASN A 29 9.69 1.35 5.04
CA ASN A 29 11.00 1.99 5.17
C ASN A 29 11.86 1.28 6.22
N ASP A 30 11.26 0.90 7.36
CA ASP A 30 11.96 0.24 8.45
C ASP A 30 11.64 -1.26 8.45
N LYS A 31 12.54 -2.05 7.89
CA LYS A 31 12.39 -3.50 7.75
C LYS A 31 12.83 -4.27 8.99
N THR A 32 13.20 -3.58 10.06
CA THR A 32 13.49 -4.23 11.35
C THR A 32 12.25 -4.48 12.18
N LEU A 33 11.13 -3.87 11.79
CA LEU A 33 9.85 -4.00 12.50
C LEU A 33 9.20 -5.35 12.23
N ASP A 34 8.31 -5.76 13.13
CA ASP A 34 7.45 -6.93 12.90
C ASP A 34 6.37 -6.59 11.84
N VAL A 35 5.49 -7.55 11.54
CA VAL A 35 4.49 -7.35 10.48
C VAL A 35 3.54 -6.20 10.82
N LYS A 36 3.16 -6.03 12.08
CA LYS A 36 2.29 -4.91 12.47
C LYS A 36 2.99 -3.56 12.27
N GLY A 37 4.25 -3.48 12.67
CA GLY A 37 5.05 -2.27 12.48
C GLY A 37 5.28 -1.96 11.01
N GLN A 38 5.61 -2.97 10.20
CA GLN A 38 5.78 -2.78 8.77
C GLN A 38 4.47 -2.36 8.10
N THR A 39 3.34 -2.91 8.53
CA THR A 39 2.03 -2.53 8.01
C THR A 39 1.73 -1.06 8.29
N LEU A 40 1.94 -0.60 9.52
CA LEU A 40 1.75 0.81 9.87
C LEU A 40 2.66 1.71 9.03
N ASP A 41 3.91 1.32 8.84
CA ASP A 41 4.88 2.07 8.04
C ASP A 41 4.38 2.21 6.59
N VAL A 42 3.95 1.11 5.98
CA VAL A 42 3.41 1.11 4.61
C VAL A 42 2.16 2.00 4.51
N LEU A 43 1.25 1.91 5.48
CA LEU A 43 0.03 2.72 5.46
C LEU A 43 0.32 4.21 5.63
N ASN A 44 1.35 4.56 6.42
CA ASN A 44 1.79 5.95 6.55
C ASN A 44 2.40 6.46 5.24
N ILE A 45 3.18 5.64 4.55
CA ILE A 45 3.72 5.97 3.23
C ILE A 45 2.58 6.17 2.22
N ALA A 46 1.58 5.29 2.26
CA ALA A 46 0.40 5.41 1.40
C ALA A 46 -0.30 6.74 1.63
N LYS A 47 -0.47 7.15 2.89
CA LYS A 47 -1.10 8.42 3.22
C LYS A 47 -0.34 9.60 2.61
N GLU A 48 0.98 9.59 2.69
CA GLU A 48 1.80 10.65 2.08
C GLU A 48 1.63 10.69 0.56
N LEU A 49 1.58 9.53 -0.09
CA LEU A 49 1.35 9.45 -1.53
C LEU A 49 -0.05 9.92 -1.91
N PHE A 50 -1.06 9.61 -1.11
CA PHE A 50 -2.43 10.09 -1.34
C PHE A 50 -2.48 11.62 -1.26
N GLU A 51 -1.82 12.22 -0.28
CA GLU A 51 -1.74 13.67 -0.14
C GLU A 51 -1.05 14.30 -1.36
N GLU A 52 0.04 13.71 -1.83
CA GLU A 52 0.74 14.18 -3.02
C GLU A 52 -0.14 14.10 -4.27
N ALA A 53 -1.02 13.11 -4.34
CA ALA A 53 -1.95 12.91 -5.46
C ALA A 53 -3.28 13.66 -5.26
N ASN A 54 -3.44 14.41 -4.19
CA ASN A 54 -4.67 15.15 -3.84
C ASN A 54 -5.89 14.21 -3.66
N THR A 55 -5.68 13.10 -2.97
CA THR A 55 -6.74 12.15 -2.65
C THR A 55 -6.60 11.67 -1.20
N ASP A 56 -7.41 10.72 -0.80
CA ASP A 56 -7.36 10.13 0.53
C ASP A 56 -7.87 8.69 0.51
N LYS A 57 -7.84 8.03 1.66
CA LYS A 57 -8.21 6.60 1.77
C LYS A 57 -9.68 6.34 1.49
N GLU A 58 -10.54 7.36 1.54
CA GLU A 58 -11.97 7.18 1.23
C GLU A 58 -12.20 6.89 -0.24
N ASN A 59 -11.24 7.19 -1.09
CA ASN A 59 -11.35 7.06 -2.55
C ASN A 59 -10.60 5.86 -3.12
N ILE A 60 -10.11 4.95 -2.28
CA ILE A 60 -9.42 3.76 -2.76
C ILE A 60 -10.41 2.83 -3.45
N LEU A 61 -10.13 2.48 -4.70
CA LEU A 61 -10.96 1.55 -5.47
C LEU A 61 -10.56 0.11 -5.19
N ARG A 62 -9.29 -0.18 -5.19
CA ARG A 62 -8.76 -1.52 -5.01
C ARG A 62 -7.41 -1.49 -4.30
N ALA A 63 -7.22 -2.44 -3.39
CA ALA A 63 -5.94 -2.66 -2.73
C ALA A 63 -5.50 -4.10 -2.95
N GLU A 64 -4.26 -4.30 -3.35
CA GLU A 64 -3.63 -5.61 -3.42
C GLU A 64 -2.52 -5.66 -2.37
N ILE A 65 -2.60 -6.66 -1.50
CA ILE A 65 -1.65 -6.85 -0.41
C ILE A 65 -0.84 -8.11 -0.65
N TYR A 66 0.47 -7.99 -0.49
CA TYR A 66 1.40 -9.10 -0.64
C TYR A 66 2.10 -9.33 0.68
N LEU A 67 1.96 -10.53 1.24
CA LEU A 67 2.62 -10.94 2.47
C LEU A 67 3.62 -12.06 2.15
N LYS A 68 4.79 -11.99 2.72
CA LYS A 68 5.80 -13.03 2.51
C LYS A 68 5.38 -14.34 3.16
N ASN A 69 4.72 -14.28 4.30
CA ASN A 69 4.24 -15.45 5.04
C ASN A 69 2.80 -15.23 5.49
N ILE A 70 1.86 -15.52 4.60
CA ILE A 70 0.45 -15.20 4.82
C ILE A 70 -0.14 -16.00 5.97
N ASP A 71 0.23 -17.27 6.13
CA ASP A 71 -0.29 -18.10 7.21
C ASP A 71 0.07 -17.56 8.58
N ARG A 72 1.28 -17.01 8.71
CA ARG A 72 1.76 -16.43 9.97
C ARG A 72 1.18 -15.04 10.22
N ASP A 73 1.08 -14.21 9.19
CA ASP A 73 0.93 -12.76 9.35
C ASP A 73 -0.44 -12.20 8.97
N PHE A 74 -1.33 -13.01 8.40
CA PHE A 74 -2.61 -12.52 7.89
C PHE A 74 -3.47 -11.86 8.97
N THR A 75 -3.59 -12.51 10.13
CA THR A 75 -4.40 -12.00 11.24
C THR A 75 -3.84 -10.68 11.76
N ASP A 76 -2.54 -10.60 11.97
CA ASP A 76 -1.88 -9.40 12.47
C ASP A 76 -1.97 -8.25 11.48
N PHE A 77 -1.79 -8.54 10.18
CA PHE A 77 -1.97 -7.54 9.14
C PHE A 77 -3.41 -6.99 9.16
N ASN A 78 -4.40 -7.88 9.22
CA ASN A 78 -5.81 -7.47 9.20
C ASN A 78 -6.19 -6.64 10.41
N GLU A 79 -5.60 -6.89 11.57
CA GLU A 79 -5.87 -6.08 12.76
C GLU A 79 -5.52 -4.61 12.51
N ILE A 80 -4.35 -4.36 11.91
CA ILE A 80 -3.94 -2.99 11.57
C ILE A 80 -4.79 -2.42 10.44
N TRP A 81 -5.05 -3.20 9.39
CA TRP A 81 -5.87 -2.80 8.26
C TRP A 81 -7.28 -2.41 8.70
N ASP A 82 -7.92 -3.25 9.52
CA ASP A 82 -9.30 -3.03 9.97
C ASP A 82 -9.44 -1.74 10.76
N ASN A 83 -8.41 -1.34 11.50
CA ASN A 83 -8.42 -0.08 12.24
C ASN A 83 -8.12 1.13 11.35
N TRP A 84 -7.50 0.93 10.20
CA TRP A 84 -7.09 2.00 9.29
C TRP A 84 -8.09 2.27 8.17
N VAL A 85 -8.66 1.21 7.59
CA VAL A 85 -9.50 1.31 6.39
C VAL A 85 -10.76 2.14 6.65
N SER A 86 -11.25 2.83 5.63
CA SER A 86 -12.53 3.52 5.74
C SER A 86 -13.65 2.55 6.10
N LYS A 87 -14.44 2.90 7.10
CA LYS A 87 -15.59 2.07 7.51
C LYS A 87 -16.76 2.21 6.57
N GLU A 88 -16.90 3.37 5.97
CA GLU A 88 -18.01 3.66 5.06
C GLU A 88 -17.71 3.25 3.62
N ASN A 89 -16.46 3.38 3.20
CA ASN A 89 -16.05 3.20 1.81
C ASN A 89 -14.84 2.25 1.69
N PRO A 90 -14.96 0.99 2.17
CA PRO A 90 -13.84 0.06 2.06
C PRO A 90 -13.59 -0.32 0.59
N PRO A 91 -12.32 -0.47 0.19
CA PRO A 91 -11.98 -0.84 -1.18
C PRO A 91 -12.22 -2.31 -1.47
N ALA A 92 -12.30 -2.67 -2.74
CA ALA A 92 -12.11 -4.06 -3.14
C ALA A 92 -10.68 -4.47 -2.77
N ARG A 93 -10.49 -5.71 -2.34
CA ARG A 93 -9.19 -6.13 -1.80
C ARG A 93 -8.85 -7.56 -2.15
N ALA A 94 -7.56 -7.83 -2.37
CA ALA A 94 -7.00 -9.16 -2.41
C ALA A 94 -5.73 -9.18 -1.57
N CYS A 95 -5.48 -10.29 -0.88
CA CYS A 95 -4.26 -10.51 -0.10
C CYS A 95 -3.69 -11.85 -0.51
N VAL A 96 -2.43 -11.85 -0.94
CA VAL A 96 -1.77 -13.06 -1.43
C VAL A 96 -0.38 -13.20 -0.82
N GLU A 97 0.14 -14.41 -0.83
CA GLU A 97 1.52 -14.68 -0.43
C GLU A 97 2.43 -14.54 -1.64
N ALA A 98 3.55 -13.88 -1.47
CA ALA A 98 4.55 -13.71 -2.52
C ALA A 98 5.93 -13.50 -1.93
N ASN A 99 6.95 -13.90 -2.68
CA ASN A 99 8.32 -13.56 -2.34
C ASN A 99 8.54 -12.07 -2.62
N MET A 100 9.25 -11.42 -1.71
CA MET A 100 9.55 -9.99 -1.82
C MET A 100 10.95 -9.78 -2.36
N SER A 101 11.18 -8.64 -3.01
CA SER A 101 12.50 -8.29 -3.53
C SER A 101 13.53 -8.10 -2.41
N THR A 102 13.07 -7.73 -1.22
CA THR A 102 13.89 -7.59 -0.03
C THR A 102 13.49 -8.64 0.99
N PRO A 103 14.40 -9.54 1.43
CA PRO A 103 14.03 -10.64 2.33
C PRO A 103 13.39 -10.21 3.65
N GLN A 104 13.70 -9.02 4.15
CA GLN A 104 13.18 -8.50 5.41
C GLN A 104 11.78 -7.91 5.29
N THR A 105 11.24 -7.73 4.09
CA THR A 105 9.88 -7.24 3.89
C THR A 105 8.90 -8.36 4.20
N LEU A 106 8.01 -8.13 5.13
CA LEU A 106 7.00 -9.09 5.57
C LEU A 106 5.63 -8.75 5.00
#